data_dbef746d79f849017ccd06063664f6c0
#
_entry.id   dbef746d79f849017ccd06063664f6c0
#
_cell.length_a   1.000
_cell.length_b   1.000
_cell.length_c   1.000
_cell.angle_alpha   90.00
_cell.angle_beta   90.00
_cell.angle_gamma   90.00
#
_symmetry.space_group_name_H-M   'P 1'
#
loop_
_entity.id
_entity.type
_entity.pdbx_description
1 polymer ?
#
loop_
_entity_poly.entity_id
_entity_poly.type
_entity_poly.pdbx_seq_one_letter_code
_entity_poly.pdbx_strand_id
1 'polypeptide(L)'
;MNGPSWTPEEWADGIRRADRAFLGRALSLVESHLDEDAERAAALFAALGPVPQQSVRLAITGNPGAGKSTLTEALGLHWADMGQHVAVLAVDPSSSLHRGSILGDKTRMDLLSKHPKAFIRPVASGGQLGGVAASTRAAIELLEYAGYTRIILETVGVGQNETDAAHYVDVMLLLALPNTGDEVQGIKRGIMECADLIAVNKCDGSLVEAGARAAAQLRESLKWFRRDDGWNVPVIELSAQTRQGLIELDEALNRFERWTRGTGQFDARRAQQRAHAWSEAWQRFVAHWAEEQPNLARAKAQAKEAFDQGQSAEAALRAAFYAKK
;
A
#
# COMPACT_ATOMS: atom_id res chain seq x y z
N MET A 1 -12.18 -24.72 11.01
CA MET A 1 -11.16 -25.20 11.96
C MET A 1 -11.18 -24.25 13.15
N ASN A 2 -11.72 -24.72 14.31
CA ASN A 2 -11.76 -23.93 15.55
C ASN A 2 -10.33 -23.77 16.08
N GLY A 3 -9.69 -22.65 15.73
CA GLY A 3 -8.45 -22.23 16.40
C GLY A 3 -8.74 -21.76 17.85
N PRO A 4 -7.72 -21.62 18.69
CA PRO A 4 -7.90 -21.15 20.07
C PRO A 4 -8.66 -19.81 20.04
N SER A 5 -9.73 -19.73 20.83
CA SER A 5 -10.53 -18.53 21.01
C SER A 5 -9.77 -17.61 21.96
N TRP A 6 -8.91 -16.73 21.43
CA TRP A 6 -8.29 -15.68 22.23
C TRP A 6 -9.27 -14.55 22.48
N THR A 7 -9.16 -13.93 23.64
CA THR A 7 -9.84 -12.67 23.89
C THR A 7 -9.18 -11.56 23.06
N PRO A 8 -9.89 -10.46 22.78
CA PRO A 8 -9.29 -9.32 22.09
C PRO A 8 -8.02 -8.79 22.76
N GLU A 9 -7.96 -8.82 24.10
CA GLU A 9 -6.81 -8.37 24.90
C GLU A 9 -5.62 -9.31 24.75
N GLU A 10 -5.83 -10.64 24.85
CA GLU A 10 -4.78 -11.64 24.63
C GLU A 10 -4.20 -11.53 23.22
N TRP A 11 -5.07 -11.27 22.26
CA TRP A 11 -4.64 -11.10 20.86
C TRP A 11 -3.83 -9.81 20.69
N ALA A 12 -4.30 -8.69 21.24
CA ALA A 12 -3.61 -7.42 21.23
C ALA A 12 -2.21 -7.52 21.87
N ASP A 13 -2.11 -8.21 23.00
CA ASP A 13 -0.83 -8.44 23.70
C ASP A 13 0.13 -9.33 22.90
N GLY A 14 -0.40 -10.34 22.20
CA GLY A 14 0.39 -11.15 21.27
C GLY A 14 0.98 -10.32 20.12
N ILE A 15 0.17 -9.42 19.54
CA ILE A 15 0.61 -8.51 18.47
C ILE A 15 1.67 -7.54 18.99
N ARG A 16 1.48 -6.90 20.16
CA ARG A 16 2.45 -5.96 20.74
C ARG A 16 3.80 -6.62 21.04
N ARG A 17 3.82 -7.93 21.31
CA ARG A 17 5.06 -8.72 21.46
C ARG A 17 5.67 -9.16 20.13
N ALA A 18 5.13 -8.74 19.00
CA ALA A 18 5.55 -9.15 17.66
C ALA A 18 5.48 -10.68 17.43
N ASP A 19 4.55 -11.37 18.12
CA ASP A 19 4.37 -12.81 17.91
C ASP A 19 3.79 -13.04 16.51
N ARG A 20 4.56 -13.77 15.70
CA ARG A 20 4.23 -14.03 14.29
C ARG A 20 2.94 -14.83 14.10
N ALA A 21 2.57 -15.69 15.06
CA ALA A 21 1.34 -16.48 14.95
C ALA A 21 0.11 -15.59 15.20
N PHE A 22 0.15 -14.74 16.21
CA PHE A 22 -0.91 -13.76 16.47
C PHE A 22 -1.04 -12.76 15.33
N LEU A 23 0.07 -12.19 14.88
CA LEU A 23 0.10 -11.24 13.77
C LEU A 23 -0.42 -11.87 12.46
N GLY A 24 0.04 -13.09 12.12
CA GLY A 24 -0.40 -13.78 10.90
C GLY A 24 -1.91 -14.06 10.88
N ARG A 25 -2.50 -14.41 12.04
CA ARG A 25 -3.95 -14.61 12.16
C ARG A 25 -4.74 -13.31 12.14
N ALA A 26 -4.21 -12.25 12.77
CA ALA A 26 -4.82 -10.92 12.73
C ALA A 26 -4.86 -10.37 11.29
N LEU A 27 -3.78 -10.56 10.52
CA LEU A 27 -3.74 -10.22 9.11
C LEU A 27 -4.77 -11.00 8.28
N SER A 28 -4.94 -12.30 8.57
CA SER A 28 -5.98 -13.09 7.90
C SER A 28 -7.39 -12.65 8.30
N LEU A 29 -7.58 -12.20 9.54
CA LEU A 29 -8.86 -11.68 10.04
C LEU A 29 -9.27 -10.41 9.29
N VAL A 30 -8.36 -9.44 9.12
CA VAL A 30 -8.66 -8.18 8.41
C VAL A 30 -8.78 -8.34 6.90
N GLU A 31 -8.33 -9.45 6.35
CA GLU A 31 -8.51 -9.84 4.94
C GLU A 31 -9.82 -10.62 4.71
N SER A 32 -10.51 -11.04 5.77
CA SER A 32 -11.75 -11.80 5.68
C SER A 32 -12.92 -10.92 5.24
N HIS A 33 -13.87 -11.54 4.52
CA HIS A 33 -15.12 -10.91 4.09
C HIS A 33 -16.33 -11.38 4.90
N LEU A 34 -16.10 -12.11 6.00
CA LEU A 34 -17.17 -12.59 6.88
C LEU A 34 -17.52 -11.53 7.93
N ASP A 35 -18.80 -11.30 8.16
CA ASP A 35 -19.29 -10.31 9.13
C ASP A 35 -18.80 -10.60 10.55
N GLU A 36 -18.78 -11.87 10.97
CA GLU A 36 -18.22 -12.29 12.27
C GLU A 36 -16.74 -11.90 12.42
N ASP A 37 -15.96 -11.97 11.33
CA ASP A 37 -14.56 -11.60 11.35
C ASP A 37 -14.39 -10.07 11.37
N ALA A 38 -15.31 -9.32 10.78
CA ALA A 38 -15.32 -7.86 10.87
C ALA A 38 -15.57 -7.39 12.30
N GLU A 39 -16.51 -8.01 13.03
CA GLU A 39 -16.77 -7.73 14.46
C GLU A 39 -15.54 -8.04 15.33
N ARG A 40 -14.89 -9.20 15.09
CA ARG A 40 -13.66 -9.61 15.78
C ARG A 40 -12.50 -8.65 15.51
N ALA A 41 -12.35 -8.21 14.26
CA ALA A 41 -11.36 -7.21 13.90
C ALA A 41 -11.60 -5.89 14.62
N ALA A 42 -12.85 -5.42 14.66
CA ALA A 42 -13.21 -4.20 15.38
C ALA A 42 -12.89 -4.30 16.88
N ALA A 43 -13.22 -5.42 17.54
CA ALA A 43 -12.88 -5.67 18.93
C ALA A 43 -11.35 -5.71 19.17
N LEU A 44 -10.59 -6.33 18.26
CA LEU A 44 -9.14 -6.35 18.31
C LEU A 44 -8.54 -4.94 18.22
N PHE A 45 -8.96 -4.12 17.24
CA PHE A 45 -8.49 -2.74 17.12
C PHE A 45 -8.87 -1.87 18.32
N ALA A 46 -10.04 -2.08 18.91
CA ALA A 46 -10.44 -1.41 20.16
C ALA A 46 -9.49 -1.76 21.32
N ALA A 47 -9.09 -3.02 21.45
CA ALA A 47 -8.13 -3.48 22.46
C ALA A 47 -6.70 -2.99 22.19
N LEU A 48 -6.30 -2.82 20.90
CA LEU A 48 -5.00 -2.28 20.52
C LEU A 48 -4.86 -0.78 20.84
N GLY A 49 -5.96 -0.02 20.80
CA GLY A 49 -5.97 1.41 21.09
C GLY A 49 -5.36 2.27 19.97
N PRO A 50 -4.74 3.44 20.31
CA PRO A 50 -4.18 4.34 19.31
C PRO A 50 -3.02 3.73 18.54
N VAL A 51 -2.98 3.95 17.20
CA VAL A 51 -1.91 3.43 16.32
C VAL A 51 -0.58 4.13 16.62
N PRO A 52 0.51 3.37 16.89
CA PRO A 52 1.85 3.96 17.03
C PRO A 52 2.29 4.65 15.75
N GLN A 53 2.89 5.87 15.85
CA GLN A 53 3.31 6.66 14.68
C GLN A 53 4.85 6.64 14.48
N GLN A 54 5.51 5.56 14.82
CA GLN A 54 6.98 5.46 14.78
C GLN A 54 7.52 4.86 13.48
N SER A 55 6.65 4.27 12.66
CA SER A 55 7.04 3.63 11.41
C SER A 55 7.21 4.62 10.25
N VAL A 56 7.94 4.19 9.23
CA VAL A 56 7.93 4.78 7.88
C VAL A 56 7.37 3.74 6.91
N ARG A 57 6.33 4.12 6.18
CA ARG A 57 5.65 3.32 5.19
C ARG A 57 6.14 3.73 3.80
N LEU A 58 6.79 2.81 3.08
CA LEU A 58 7.36 3.01 1.75
C LEU A 58 6.58 2.22 0.73
N ALA A 59 6.02 2.85 -0.30
CA ALA A 59 5.56 2.12 -1.48
C ALA A 59 6.65 2.07 -2.53
N ILE A 60 6.88 0.88 -3.10
CA ILE A 60 7.74 0.67 -4.26
C ILE A 60 6.84 0.35 -5.45
N THR A 61 6.82 1.27 -6.42
CA THR A 61 6.04 1.18 -7.65
C THR A 61 6.94 1.23 -8.88
N GLY A 62 6.41 0.90 -10.03
CA GLY A 62 7.14 0.90 -11.30
C GLY A 62 6.69 -0.24 -12.22
N ASN A 63 7.12 -0.21 -13.47
CA ASN A 63 6.71 -1.16 -14.49
C ASN A 63 7.00 -2.63 -14.10
N PRO A 64 6.25 -3.60 -14.64
CA PRO A 64 6.61 -5.01 -14.55
C PRO A 64 8.04 -5.24 -15.00
N GLY A 65 8.79 -6.07 -14.26
CA GLY A 65 10.20 -6.33 -14.60
C GLY A 65 11.20 -5.24 -14.17
N ALA A 66 10.77 -4.13 -13.57
CA ALA A 66 11.67 -3.10 -13.04
C ALA A 66 12.58 -3.59 -11.89
N GLY A 67 12.27 -4.74 -11.30
CA GLY A 67 13.05 -5.32 -10.20
C GLY A 67 12.59 -4.88 -8.83
N LYS A 68 11.28 -4.58 -8.67
CA LYS A 68 10.69 -4.18 -7.39
C LYS A 68 10.98 -5.17 -6.27
N SER A 69 10.69 -6.46 -6.47
CA SER A 69 10.92 -7.49 -5.44
C SER A 69 12.41 -7.66 -5.10
N THR A 70 13.30 -7.52 -6.10
CA THR A 70 14.76 -7.58 -5.86
C THR A 70 15.22 -6.38 -5.03
N LEU A 71 14.69 -5.18 -5.31
CA LEU A 71 14.99 -3.99 -4.52
C LEU A 71 14.39 -4.09 -3.12
N THR A 72 13.15 -4.56 -3.00
CA THR A 72 12.47 -4.81 -1.71
C THR A 72 13.30 -5.73 -0.83
N GLU A 73 13.82 -6.83 -1.38
CA GLU A 73 14.70 -7.75 -0.66
C GLU A 73 16.02 -7.08 -0.25
N ALA A 74 16.70 -6.41 -1.21
CA ALA A 74 17.99 -5.78 -0.94
C ALA A 74 17.88 -4.67 0.12
N LEU A 75 16.88 -3.80 0.02
CA LEU A 75 16.63 -2.70 0.96
C LEU A 75 16.14 -3.23 2.30
N GLY A 76 15.25 -4.23 2.30
CA GLY A 76 14.74 -4.86 3.51
C GLY A 76 15.85 -5.54 4.31
N LEU A 77 16.77 -6.27 3.64
CA LEU A 77 17.95 -6.86 4.28
C LEU A 77 18.87 -5.77 4.85
N HIS A 78 19.16 -4.72 4.07
CA HIS A 78 19.98 -3.61 4.55
C HIS A 78 19.43 -3.02 5.85
N TRP A 79 18.15 -2.73 5.94
CA TRP A 79 17.52 -2.21 7.15
C TRP A 79 17.49 -3.21 8.31
N ALA A 80 17.21 -4.49 8.02
CA ALA A 80 17.18 -5.54 9.02
C ALA A 80 18.56 -5.82 9.62
N ASP A 81 19.63 -5.78 8.80
CA ASP A 81 21.03 -5.89 9.23
C ASP A 81 21.45 -4.69 10.09
N MET A 82 20.90 -3.49 9.82
CA MET A 82 21.05 -2.31 10.68
C MET A 82 20.22 -2.38 11.97
N GLY A 83 19.51 -3.46 12.20
CA GLY A 83 18.77 -3.70 13.44
C GLY A 83 17.31 -3.23 13.42
N GLN A 84 16.81 -2.71 12.30
CA GLN A 84 15.41 -2.26 12.18
C GLN A 84 14.46 -3.45 11.98
N HIS A 85 13.23 -3.31 12.45
CA HIS A 85 12.15 -4.27 12.19
C HIS A 85 11.48 -3.91 10.87
N VAL A 86 11.54 -4.83 9.91
CA VAL A 86 11.08 -4.61 8.53
C VAL A 86 9.88 -5.49 8.23
N ALA A 87 8.81 -4.91 7.71
CA ALA A 87 7.70 -5.68 7.16
C ALA A 87 7.54 -5.40 5.67
N VAL A 88 7.17 -6.42 4.91
CA VAL A 88 6.85 -6.32 3.48
C VAL A 88 5.44 -6.82 3.25
N LEU A 89 4.60 -5.98 2.68
CA LEU A 89 3.30 -6.31 2.13
C LEU A 89 3.42 -6.37 0.61
N ALA A 90 3.40 -7.57 0.04
CA ALA A 90 3.49 -7.78 -1.40
C ALA A 90 2.08 -7.94 -1.98
N VAL A 91 1.64 -6.97 -2.79
CA VAL A 91 0.32 -7.03 -3.44
C VAL A 91 0.44 -7.86 -4.72
N ASP A 92 -0.24 -9.00 -4.81
CA ASP A 92 -0.24 -9.88 -5.98
C ASP A 92 -1.54 -9.73 -6.80
N PRO A 93 -1.45 -9.37 -8.09
CA PRO A 93 -2.63 -9.26 -8.96
C PRO A 93 -3.27 -10.61 -9.31
N SER A 94 -2.48 -11.69 -9.23
CA SER A 94 -2.94 -13.03 -9.62
C SER A 94 -3.75 -13.74 -8.54
N SER A 95 -3.81 -13.22 -7.32
CA SER A 95 -4.44 -13.87 -6.16
C SER A 95 -5.97 -13.93 -6.23
N SER A 96 -6.61 -13.18 -7.15
CA SER A 96 -8.07 -13.26 -7.37
C SER A 96 -8.52 -14.55 -8.08
N LEU A 97 -7.62 -15.28 -8.75
CA LEU A 97 -7.96 -16.44 -9.59
C LEU A 97 -7.36 -17.78 -9.12
N HIS A 98 -6.27 -17.77 -8.35
CA HIS A 98 -5.61 -19.04 -7.97
C HIS A 98 -5.11 -18.99 -6.53
N ARG A 99 -5.63 -19.85 -5.66
CA ARG A 99 -5.16 -20.07 -4.27
C ARG A 99 -3.70 -20.56 -4.13
N GLY A 100 -2.94 -20.61 -5.23
CA GLY A 100 -1.57 -21.13 -5.31
C GLY A 100 -0.44 -20.11 -5.29
N SER A 101 -0.75 -18.80 -5.35
CA SER A 101 0.25 -17.70 -5.47
C SER A 101 1.04 -17.41 -4.19
N ILE A 102 0.57 -17.85 -3.01
CA ILE A 102 1.21 -17.59 -1.70
C ILE A 102 2.67 -18.13 -1.62
N LEU A 103 3.03 -19.11 -2.45
CA LEU A 103 4.39 -19.66 -2.51
C LEU A 103 5.34 -18.85 -3.41
N GLY A 104 4.83 -18.15 -4.45
CA GLY A 104 5.66 -17.46 -5.45
C GLY A 104 6.43 -16.27 -4.89
N ASP A 105 5.84 -15.45 -4.02
CA ASP A 105 6.49 -14.24 -3.50
C ASP A 105 7.46 -14.51 -2.36
N LYS A 106 7.21 -15.54 -1.54
CA LYS A 106 8.20 -16.00 -0.55
C LYS A 106 9.46 -16.55 -1.18
N THR A 107 9.37 -17.15 -2.38
CA THR A 107 10.53 -17.66 -3.12
C THR A 107 11.35 -16.55 -3.79
N ARG A 108 10.78 -15.36 -4.00
CA ARG A 108 11.47 -14.21 -4.59
C ARG A 108 12.27 -13.38 -3.60
N MET A 109 11.97 -13.49 -2.29
CA MET A 109 12.64 -12.77 -1.20
C MET A 109 13.16 -13.77 -0.16
N ASP A 110 13.90 -14.79 -0.62
CA ASP A 110 14.29 -15.95 0.20
C ASP A 110 15.20 -15.55 1.37
N LEU A 111 16.13 -14.66 1.18
CA LEU A 111 17.04 -14.18 2.22
C LEU A 111 16.31 -13.34 3.27
N LEU A 112 15.51 -12.38 2.83
CA LEU A 112 14.76 -11.51 3.74
C LEU A 112 13.73 -12.29 4.55
N SER A 113 13.07 -13.28 3.95
CA SER A 113 12.05 -14.09 4.64
C SER A 113 12.59 -14.90 5.82
N LYS A 114 13.89 -15.23 5.81
CA LYS A 114 14.61 -15.96 6.85
C LYS A 114 15.19 -15.04 7.94
N HIS A 115 15.21 -13.71 7.69
CA HIS A 115 15.79 -12.78 8.65
C HIS A 115 14.89 -12.63 9.90
N PRO A 116 15.44 -12.70 11.14
CA PRO A 116 14.62 -12.68 12.37
C PRO A 116 13.83 -11.38 12.57
N LYS A 117 14.34 -10.23 12.07
CA LYS A 117 13.70 -8.92 12.14
C LYS A 117 12.83 -8.59 10.94
N ALA A 118 12.62 -9.52 10.03
CA ALA A 118 11.80 -9.31 8.85
C ALA A 118 10.49 -10.12 8.90
N PHE A 119 9.43 -9.57 8.35
CA PHE A 119 8.13 -10.22 8.16
C PHE A 119 7.62 -9.95 6.75
N ILE A 120 7.29 -10.99 6.01
CA ILE A 120 6.78 -10.86 4.64
C ILE A 120 5.38 -11.47 4.57
N ARG A 121 4.43 -10.69 4.09
CA ARG A 121 3.04 -11.10 3.88
C ARG A 121 2.60 -10.78 2.45
N PRO A 122 2.26 -11.78 1.63
CA PRO A 122 1.49 -11.57 0.42
C PRO A 122 0.08 -11.08 0.80
N VAL A 123 -0.37 -10.01 0.14
CA VAL A 123 -1.72 -9.44 0.29
C VAL A 123 -2.49 -9.71 -0.99
N ALA A 124 -3.68 -10.29 -0.87
CA ALA A 124 -4.53 -10.53 -2.01
C ALA A 124 -5.07 -9.22 -2.57
N SER A 125 -4.88 -8.95 -3.87
CA SER A 125 -5.60 -7.91 -4.58
C SER A 125 -7.04 -8.38 -4.84
N GLY A 126 -7.89 -8.39 -3.81
CA GLY A 126 -9.29 -8.78 -3.94
C GLY A 126 -10.04 -7.87 -4.91
N GLY A 127 -10.75 -8.47 -5.87
CA GLY A 127 -11.40 -7.81 -7.02
C GLY A 127 -12.56 -6.85 -6.71
N GLN A 128 -12.72 -6.34 -5.50
CA GLN A 128 -13.69 -5.29 -5.17
C GLN A 128 -12.97 -3.97 -4.91
N LEU A 129 -13.30 -2.96 -5.73
CA LEU A 129 -12.92 -1.56 -5.54
C LEU A 129 -13.27 -1.12 -4.09
N GLY A 130 -12.25 -0.72 -3.32
CA GLY A 130 -12.40 -0.27 -1.93
C GLY A 130 -12.11 -1.32 -0.84
N GLY A 131 -12.27 -2.62 -1.09
CA GLY A 131 -11.97 -3.67 -0.11
C GLY A 131 -10.48 -3.87 0.13
N VAL A 132 -9.67 -3.90 -0.92
CA VAL A 132 -8.19 -4.06 -0.87
C VAL A 132 -7.54 -2.90 -0.13
N ALA A 133 -8.03 -1.69 -0.35
CA ALA A 133 -7.56 -0.49 0.29
C ALA A 133 -7.71 -0.55 1.82
N ALA A 134 -8.87 -1.02 2.29
CA ALA A 134 -9.16 -1.12 3.71
C ALA A 134 -8.34 -2.22 4.40
N SER A 135 -8.25 -3.41 3.78
CA SER A 135 -7.46 -4.52 4.33
C SER A 135 -5.95 -4.21 4.34
N THR A 136 -5.43 -3.55 3.30
CA THR A 136 -4.04 -3.10 3.26
C THR A 136 -3.74 -2.09 4.37
N ARG A 137 -4.64 -1.14 4.61
CA ARG A 137 -4.50 -0.16 5.70
C ARG A 137 -4.51 -0.85 7.06
N ALA A 138 -5.49 -1.72 7.30
CA ALA A 138 -5.57 -2.50 8.53
C ALA A 138 -4.32 -3.38 8.74
N ALA A 139 -3.78 -3.97 7.67
CA ALA A 139 -2.55 -4.74 7.72
C ALA A 139 -1.34 -3.86 8.12
N ILE A 140 -1.22 -2.66 7.54
CA ILE A 140 -0.17 -1.70 7.91
C ILE A 140 -0.28 -1.32 9.39
N GLU A 141 -1.48 -1.01 9.88
CA GLU A 141 -1.71 -0.67 11.29
C GLU A 141 -1.33 -1.82 12.23
N LEU A 142 -1.70 -3.07 11.90
CA LEU A 142 -1.30 -4.25 12.68
C LEU A 142 0.23 -4.41 12.75
N LEU A 143 0.93 -4.13 11.66
CA LEU A 143 2.40 -4.14 11.63
C LEU A 143 3.00 -3.04 12.51
N GLU A 144 2.38 -1.86 12.54
CA GLU A 144 2.80 -0.76 13.42
C GLU A 144 2.61 -1.13 14.91
N TYR A 145 1.48 -1.74 15.27
CA TYR A 145 1.27 -2.25 16.63
C TYR A 145 2.28 -3.35 17.01
N ALA A 146 2.71 -4.16 16.05
CA ALA A 146 3.75 -5.17 16.24
C ALA A 146 5.17 -4.59 16.27
N GLY A 147 5.34 -3.25 16.20
CA GLY A 147 6.64 -2.58 16.33
C GLY A 147 7.51 -2.61 15.07
N TYR A 148 6.95 -2.87 13.89
CA TYR A 148 7.70 -2.74 12.65
C TYR A 148 7.92 -1.26 12.34
N THR A 149 9.20 -0.87 12.19
CA THR A 149 9.60 0.52 11.97
C THR A 149 9.76 0.87 10.49
N ARG A 150 9.98 -0.12 9.63
CA ARG A 150 10.03 0.00 8.17
C ARG A 150 8.99 -0.92 7.55
N ILE A 151 8.01 -0.36 6.86
CA ILE A 151 6.94 -1.12 6.21
C ILE A 151 6.99 -0.84 4.72
N ILE A 152 7.32 -1.86 3.93
CA ILE A 152 7.37 -1.77 2.46
C ILE A 152 6.06 -2.30 1.89
N LEU A 153 5.39 -1.51 1.08
CA LEU A 153 4.26 -1.90 0.25
C LEU A 153 4.76 -2.07 -1.18
N GLU A 154 4.88 -3.30 -1.66
CA GLU A 154 5.23 -3.59 -3.04
C GLU A 154 3.96 -3.63 -3.90
N THR A 155 3.84 -2.71 -4.87
CA THR A 155 2.69 -2.66 -5.77
C THR A 155 2.93 -3.47 -7.04
N VAL A 156 1.86 -3.85 -7.72
CA VAL A 156 1.90 -4.75 -8.88
C VAL A 156 2.48 -4.15 -10.15
N GLY A 157 2.47 -2.83 -10.28
CA GLY A 157 3.07 -2.13 -11.42
C GLY A 157 2.21 -2.03 -12.68
N VAL A 158 0.90 -2.30 -12.60
CA VAL A 158 -0.03 -2.10 -13.73
C VAL A 158 -1.41 -1.64 -13.23
N GLY A 159 -1.74 -0.38 -13.40
CA GLY A 159 -3.11 0.10 -13.21
C GLY A 159 -3.29 1.33 -12.31
N GLN A 160 -4.54 1.62 -11.97
CA GLN A 160 -4.93 2.76 -11.14
C GLN A 160 -4.52 2.63 -9.66
N ASN A 161 -4.15 1.43 -9.21
CA ASN A 161 -3.79 1.15 -7.82
C ASN A 161 -2.44 1.77 -7.39
N GLU A 162 -1.65 2.28 -8.34
CA GLU A 162 -0.34 2.87 -8.05
C GLU A 162 -0.46 4.23 -7.37
N THR A 163 -1.42 5.05 -7.81
CA THR A 163 -1.74 6.33 -7.15
C THR A 163 -2.48 6.13 -5.83
N ASP A 164 -3.26 5.05 -5.72
CA ASP A 164 -3.98 4.73 -4.49
C ASP A 164 -3.02 4.41 -3.33
N ALA A 165 -1.84 3.84 -3.62
CA ALA A 165 -0.82 3.57 -2.60
C ALA A 165 -0.39 4.84 -1.86
N ALA A 166 -0.43 6.02 -2.49
CA ALA A 166 -0.14 7.30 -1.84
C ALA A 166 -1.06 7.61 -0.64
N HIS A 167 -2.27 7.03 -0.62
CA HIS A 167 -3.21 7.17 0.49
C HIS A 167 -2.88 6.31 1.72
N TYR A 168 -1.83 5.47 1.66
CA TYR A 168 -1.47 4.56 2.76
C TYR A 168 -0.04 4.71 3.24
N VAL A 169 0.86 5.32 2.41
CA VAL A 169 2.28 5.37 2.66
C VAL A 169 2.80 6.77 2.90
N ASP A 170 3.95 6.87 3.56
CA ASP A 170 4.62 8.13 3.83
C ASP A 170 5.55 8.54 2.68
N VAL A 171 6.05 7.53 1.94
CA VAL A 171 7.04 7.71 0.87
C VAL A 171 6.63 6.88 -0.34
N MET A 172 6.65 7.51 -1.52
CA MET A 172 6.44 6.87 -2.82
C MET A 172 7.77 6.79 -3.58
N LEU A 173 8.29 5.58 -3.78
CA LEU A 173 9.47 5.32 -4.62
C LEU A 173 9.04 4.75 -5.97
N LEU A 174 9.31 5.50 -7.03
CA LEU A 174 9.14 5.04 -8.41
C LEU A 174 10.42 4.36 -8.91
N LEU A 175 10.29 3.11 -9.35
CA LEU A 175 11.39 2.34 -9.93
C LEU A 175 11.29 2.34 -11.46
N ALA A 176 12.29 2.90 -12.12
CA ALA A 176 12.42 3.00 -13.57
C ALA A 176 13.52 2.05 -14.09
N LEU A 177 13.54 1.82 -15.40
CA LEU A 177 14.52 1.00 -16.11
C LEU A 177 15.45 1.84 -17.02
N PRO A 178 16.68 1.37 -17.33
CA PRO A 178 17.66 2.10 -18.15
C PRO A 178 17.25 2.35 -19.59
N ASN A 179 16.47 1.45 -20.21
CA ASN A 179 16.17 1.47 -21.65
C ASN A 179 14.83 2.10 -22.02
N THR A 180 14.42 3.11 -21.28
CA THR A 180 13.05 3.63 -21.29
C THR A 180 12.85 4.91 -22.10
N GLY A 181 13.55 5.07 -23.25
CA GLY A 181 13.30 6.23 -24.13
C GLY A 181 11.81 6.40 -24.49
N ASP A 182 11.12 5.33 -24.87
CA ASP A 182 9.67 5.32 -25.09
C ASP A 182 8.87 5.10 -23.81
N GLU A 183 9.45 4.47 -22.78
CA GLU A 183 8.76 4.17 -21.49
C GLU A 183 8.78 5.35 -20.51
N VAL A 184 9.71 6.31 -20.62
CA VAL A 184 9.57 7.60 -19.89
C VAL A 184 8.31 8.32 -20.35
N GLN A 185 7.92 8.18 -21.62
CA GLN A 185 6.61 8.63 -22.13
C GLN A 185 5.47 7.70 -21.67
N GLY A 186 5.74 6.42 -21.39
CA GLY A 186 4.80 5.43 -20.85
C GLY A 186 4.63 5.47 -19.33
N ILE A 187 5.53 6.13 -18.58
CA ILE A 187 5.30 6.40 -17.15
C ILE A 187 4.12 7.36 -17.06
N LYS A 188 3.00 6.86 -16.56
CA LYS A 188 1.79 7.65 -16.42
C LYS A 188 2.12 8.91 -15.62
N ARG A 189 1.76 10.08 -16.15
CA ARG A 189 1.99 11.38 -15.55
C ARG A 189 1.63 11.42 -14.05
N GLY A 190 0.51 10.82 -13.67
CA GLY A 190 0.06 10.77 -12.28
C GLY A 190 1.02 10.07 -11.30
N ILE A 191 1.78 9.04 -11.77
CA ILE A 191 2.75 8.36 -10.90
C ILE A 191 3.97 9.24 -10.65
N MET A 192 4.44 9.97 -11.68
CA MET A 192 5.54 10.94 -11.53
C MET A 192 5.18 12.08 -10.60
N GLU A 193 3.92 12.53 -10.62
CA GLU A 193 3.41 13.58 -9.73
C GLU A 193 3.34 13.12 -8.27
N CYS A 194 3.10 11.82 -8.02
CA CYS A 194 3.03 11.24 -6.68
C CYS A 194 4.39 10.76 -6.13
N ALA A 195 5.41 10.61 -6.97
CA ALA A 195 6.71 10.08 -6.55
C ALA A 195 7.46 11.07 -5.66
N ASP A 196 7.90 10.59 -4.50
CA ASP A 196 8.77 11.35 -3.59
C ASP A 196 10.26 11.11 -3.92
N LEU A 197 10.60 9.92 -4.44
CA LEU A 197 11.91 9.54 -4.94
C LEU A 197 11.76 8.74 -6.24
N ILE A 198 12.74 8.83 -7.11
CA ILE A 198 12.83 8.00 -8.32
C ILE A 198 14.16 7.26 -8.28
N ALA A 199 14.14 5.97 -8.59
CA ALA A 199 15.35 5.18 -8.75
C ALA A 199 15.37 4.52 -10.15
N VAL A 200 16.48 4.64 -10.86
CA VAL A 200 16.74 3.89 -12.09
C VAL A 200 17.48 2.63 -11.69
N ASN A 201 16.83 1.48 -11.83
CA ASN A 201 17.39 0.18 -11.45
C ASN A 201 18.09 -0.51 -12.62
N LYS A 202 18.86 -1.57 -12.31
CA LYS A 202 19.66 -2.34 -13.25
C LYS A 202 20.78 -1.51 -13.91
N CYS A 203 21.32 -0.52 -13.20
CA CYS A 203 22.45 0.28 -13.63
C CYS A 203 23.77 -0.47 -13.38
N ASP A 204 23.92 -1.68 -13.96
CA ASP A 204 25.11 -2.52 -13.83
C ASP A 204 25.49 -3.14 -15.17
N GLY A 205 26.73 -3.68 -15.27
CA GLY A 205 27.24 -4.31 -16.47
C GLY A 205 27.15 -3.40 -17.70
N SER A 206 26.52 -3.88 -18.76
CA SER A 206 26.36 -3.12 -20.03
C SER A 206 25.30 -2.02 -19.96
N LEU A 207 24.53 -1.93 -18.86
CA LEU A 207 23.43 -0.97 -18.72
C LEU A 207 23.81 0.30 -17.96
N VAL A 208 25.04 0.45 -17.47
CA VAL A 208 25.53 1.62 -16.72
C VAL A 208 25.27 2.92 -17.47
N GLU A 209 25.75 3.02 -18.73
CA GLU A 209 25.56 4.23 -19.54
C GLU A 209 24.09 4.51 -19.89
N ALA A 210 23.32 3.45 -20.14
CA ALA A 210 21.90 3.59 -20.41
C ALA A 210 21.15 4.09 -19.16
N GLY A 211 21.53 3.60 -17.97
CA GLY A 211 21.02 4.07 -16.68
C GLY A 211 21.31 5.55 -16.45
N ALA A 212 22.53 5.98 -16.67
CA ALA A 212 22.91 7.40 -16.53
C ALA A 212 22.11 8.31 -17.49
N ARG A 213 21.91 7.88 -18.74
CA ARG A 213 21.07 8.63 -19.71
C ARG A 213 19.61 8.71 -19.24
N ALA A 214 19.03 7.59 -18.80
CA ALA A 214 17.65 7.57 -18.31
C ALA A 214 17.48 8.46 -17.05
N ALA A 215 18.43 8.42 -16.14
CA ALA A 215 18.43 9.28 -14.95
C ALA A 215 18.52 10.77 -15.32
N ALA A 216 19.35 11.13 -16.30
CA ALA A 216 19.44 12.50 -16.80
C ALA A 216 18.13 12.97 -17.44
N GLN A 217 17.47 12.14 -18.24
CA GLN A 217 16.18 12.44 -18.85
C GLN A 217 15.07 12.61 -17.79
N LEU A 218 15.05 11.78 -16.76
CA LEU A 218 14.11 11.89 -15.66
C LEU A 218 14.32 13.19 -14.87
N ARG A 219 15.58 13.55 -14.56
CA ARG A 219 15.92 14.81 -13.90
C ARG A 219 15.45 16.03 -14.72
N GLU A 220 15.60 15.96 -16.05
CA GLU A 220 15.13 17.02 -16.96
C GLU A 220 13.60 17.11 -16.97
N SER A 221 12.93 15.97 -17.07
CA SER A 221 11.45 15.89 -17.04
C SER A 221 10.88 16.44 -15.74
N LEU A 222 11.52 16.16 -14.59
CA LEU A 222 11.08 16.63 -13.29
C LEU A 222 11.09 18.15 -13.15
N LYS A 223 11.87 18.89 -13.95
CA LYS A 223 11.85 20.38 -13.95
C LYS A 223 10.49 20.96 -14.38
N TRP A 224 9.71 20.20 -15.12
CA TRP A 224 8.38 20.58 -15.58
C TRP A 224 7.28 20.27 -14.55
N PHE A 225 7.59 19.42 -13.52
CA PHE A 225 6.69 19.09 -12.44
C PHE A 225 7.10 19.85 -11.19
N ARG A 226 6.54 21.04 -10.98
CA ARG A 226 6.75 21.77 -9.73
C ARG A 226 5.88 21.18 -8.64
N ARG A 227 6.51 20.77 -7.56
CA ARG A 227 5.83 20.41 -6.32
C ARG A 227 5.62 21.67 -5.48
N ASP A 228 4.40 21.84 -4.97
CA ASP A 228 4.05 22.98 -4.12
C ASP A 228 4.66 22.85 -2.70
N ASP A 229 5.11 21.66 -2.34
CA ASP A 229 5.68 21.34 -1.03
C ASP A 229 7.16 21.77 -0.88
N GLY A 230 7.84 22.10 -1.98
CA GLY A 230 9.24 22.51 -1.98
C GLY A 230 10.26 21.38 -1.96
N TRP A 231 9.83 20.12 -2.00
CA TRP A 231 10.73 18.97 -2.13
C TRP A 231 11.24 18.80 -3.56
N ASN A 232 12.56 18.64 -3.71
CA ASN A 232 13.18 18.30 -4.98
C ASN A 232 13.34 16.79 -5.07
N VAL A 233 12.57 16.15 -5.95
CA VAL A 233 12.57 14.68 -6.14
C VAL A 233 13.95 14.23 -6.61
N PRO A 234 14.70 13.43 -5.82
CA PRO A 234 15.98 12.89 -6.26
C PRO A 234 15.79 11.74 -7.25
N VAL A 235 16.71 11.65 -8.23
CA VAL A 235 16.80 10.51 -9.15
C VAL A 235 18.11 9.79 -8.88
N ILE A 236 18.03 8.54 -8.41
CA ILE A 236 19.13 7.71 -7.95
C ILE A 236 19.36 6.58 -8.96
N GLU A 237 20.60 6.36 -9.35
CA GLU A 237 21.01 5.24 -10.17
C GLU A 237 21.42 4.09 -9.25
N LEU A 238 20.86 2.90 -9.44
CA LEU A 238 21.19 1.75 -8.61
C LEU A 238 21.11 0.41 -9.38
N SER A 239 21.72 -0.61 -8.82
CA SER A 239 21.46 -2.00 -9.14
C SER A 239 21.03 -2.74 -7.88
N ALA A 240 19.77 -3.16 -7.83
CA ALA A 240 19.24 -3.95 -6.72
C ALA A 240 19.98 -5.30 -6.60
N GLN A 241 20.45 -5.86 -7.71
CA GLN A 241 21.16 -7.14 -7.76
C GLN A 241 22.58 -7.05 -7.17
N THR A 242 23.34 -6.02 -7.53
CA THR A 242 24.72 -5.82 -7.03
C THR A 242 24.78 -4.99 -5.76
N ARG A 243 23.65 -4.40 -5.34
CA ARG A 243 23.48 -3.44 -4.23
C ARG A 243 24.23 -2.11 -4.43
N GLN A 244 24.72 -1.84 -5.63
CA GLN A 244 25.31 -0.53 -5.96
C GLN A 244 24.20 0.54 -5.91
N GLY A 245 24.47 1.71 -5.33
CA GLY A 245 23.49 2.80 -5.18
C GLY A 245 22.44 2.58 -4.08
N LEU A 246 22.50 1.45 -3.33
CA LEU A 246 21.53 1.16 -2.27
C LEU A 246 21.70 2.06 -1.05
N ILE A 247 22.93 2.40 -0.70
CA ILE A 247 23.24 3.32 0.41
C ILE A 247 22.74 4.72 0.06
N GLU A 248 22.98 5.19 -1.15
CA GLU A 248 22.53 6.48 -1.66
C GLU A 248 20.99 6.57 -1.66
N LEU A 249 20.31 5.46 -1.97
CA LEU A 249 18.85 5.38 -1.87
C LEU A 249 18.39 5.49 -0.42
N ASP A 250 19.00 4.73 0.50
CA ASP A 250 18.66 4.79 1.93
C ASP A 250 18.89 6.19 2.51
N GLU A 251 20.01 6.82 2.18
CA GLU A 251 20.27 8.21 2.57
C GLU A 251 19.24 9.19 2.03
N ALA A 252 18.78 9.01 0.79
CA ALA A 252 17.74 9.84 0.19
C ALA A 252 16.38 9.64 0.88
N LEU A 253 16.02 8.40 1.22
CA LEU A 253 14.83 8.09 2.01
C LEU A 253 14.90 8.73 3.40
N ASN A 254 16.04 8.63 4.07
CA ASN A 254 16.25 9.24 5.39
C ASN A 254 16.26 10.79 5.32
N ARG A 255 16.75 11.40 4.23
CA ARG A 255 16.64 12.86 3.99
C ARG A 255 15.18 13.28 3.83
N PHE A 256 14.41 12.54 3.04
CA PHE A 256 12.99 12.83 2.84
C PHE A 256 12.21 12.70 4.14
N GLU A 257 12.43 11.65 4.93
CA GLU A 257 11.80 11.47 6.24
C GLU A 257 12.10 12.65 7.16
N ARG A 258 13.38 13.04 7.30
CA ARG A 258 13.75 14.19 8.13
C ARG A 258 13.13 15.48 7.66
N TRP A 259 13.08 15.70 6.34
CA TRP A 259 12.48 16.88 5.76
C TRP A 259 10.97 16.96 6.02
N THR A 260 10.23 15.87 5.79
CA THR A 260 8.77 15.83 6.02
C THR A 260 8.42 16.00 7.49
N ARG A 261 9.22 15.40 8.40
CA ARG A 261 9.02 15.58 9.84
C ARG A 261 9.37 17.00 10.29
N GLY A 262 10.46 17.56 9.78
CA GLY A 262 10.90 18.93 10.11
C GLY A 262 9.96 20.02 9.62
N THR A 263 9.26 19.80 8.52
CA THR A 263 8.28 20.74 7.94
C THR A 263 6.84 20.47 8.39
N GLY A 264 6.58 19.42 9.18
CA GLY A 264 5.24 19.03 9.60
C GLY A 264 4.43 18.30 8.50
N GLN A 265 5.00 18.08 7.32
CA GLN A 265 4.31 17.43 6.21
C GLN A 265 4.04 15.94 6.48
N PHE A 266 4.89 15.27 7.29
CA PHE A 266 4.66 13.90 7.70
C PHE A 266 3.32 13.76 8.44
N ASP A 267 3.09 14.58 9.45
CA ASP A 267 1.87 14.54 10.26
C ASP A 267 0.66 15.01 9.45
N ALA A 268 0.82 16.02 8.58
CA ALA A 268 -0.23 16.49 7.69
C ALA A 268 -0.66 15.39 6.71
N ARG A 269 0.30 14.68 6.08
CA ARG A 269 0.03 13.52 5.19
C ARG A 269 -0.73 12.43 5.94
N ARG A 270 -0.29 12.05 7.14
CA ARG A 270 -0.95 11.04 7.99
C ARG A 270 -2.35 11.49 8.42
N ALA A 271 -2.57 12.77 8.71
CA ALA A 271 -3.88 13.30 9.02
C ALA A 271 -4.83 13.22 7.82
N GLN A 272 -4.35 13.57 6.62
CA GLN A 272 -5.11 13.45 5.38
C GLN A 272 -5.47 11.99 5.06
N GLN A 273 -4.53 11.06 5.24
CA GLN A 273 -4.76 9.63 5.08
C GLN A 273 -5.83 9.11 6.04
N ARG A 274 -5.80 9.53 7.31
CA ARG A 274 -6.85 9.20 8.30
C ARG A 274 -8.21 9.76 7.90
N ALA A 275 -8.29 10.99 7.42
CA ALA A 275 -9.54 11.60 6.96
C ALA A 275 -10.12 10.85 5.75
N HIS A 276 -9.26 10.47 4.80
CA HIS A 276 -9.65 9.65 3.65
C HIS A 276 -10.17 8.27 4.09
N ALA A 277 -9.43 7.61 5.00
CA ALA A 277 -9.84 6.34 5.59
C ALA A 277 -11.22 6.40 6.25
N TRP A 278 -11.46 7.45 7.02
CA TRP A 278 -12.75 7.68 7.66
C TRP A 278 -13.87 7.85 6.63
N SER A 279 -13.64 8.66 5.60
CA SER A 279 -14.63 8.89 4.53
C SER A 279 -15.01 7.58 3.83
N GLU A 280 -14.03 6.76 3.45
CA GLU A 280 -14.27 5.46 2.83
C GLU A 280 -14.98 4.48 3.78
N ALA A 281 -14.55 4.42 5.06
CA ALA A 281 -15.19 3.56 6.06
C ALA A 281 -16.64 3.97 6.28
N TRP A 282 -16.91 5.28 6.37
CA TRP A 282 -18.26 5.83 6.51
C TRP A 282 -19.14 5.48 5.30
N GLN A 283 -18.63 5.64 4.08
CA GLN A 283 -19.39 5.30 2.88
C GLN A 283 -19.75 3.81 2.83
N ARG A 284 -18.80 2.91 3.16
CA ARG A 284 -19.07 1.46 3.24
C ARG A 284 -20.09 1.14 4.32
N PHE A 285 -19.92 1.72 5.51
CA PHE A 285 -20.86 1.53 6.62
C PHE A 285 -22.28 1.95 6.24
N VAL A 286 -22.45 3.15 5.67
CA VAL A 286 -23.76 3.65 5.25
C VAL A 286 -24.36 2.79 4.15
N ALA A 287 -23.54 2.33 3.17
CA ALA A 287 -24.01 1.46 2.11
C ALA A 287 -24.52 0.12 2.67
N HIS A 288 -23.75 -0.52 3.57
CA HIS A 288 -24.14 -1.77 4.21
C HIS A 288 -25.39 -1.59 5.09
N TRP A 289 -25.39 -0.58 5.96
CA TRP A 289 -26.53 -0.26 6.80
C TRP A 289 -27.80 -0.01 5.99
N ALA A 290 -27.70 0.67 4.84
CA ALA A 290 -28.84 0.93 3.97
C ALA A 290 -29.39 -0.35 3.34
N GLU A 291 -28.55 -1.35 3.08
CA GLU A 291 -28.96 -2.67 2.56
C GLU A 291 -29.73 -3.49 3.61
N GLU A 292 -29.39 -3.34 4.88
CA GLU A 292 -30.10 -3.99 6.00
C GLU A 292 -31.48 -3.37 6.27
N GLN A 293 -31.75 -2.14 5.78
CA GLN A 293 -33.05 -1.49 5.96
C GLN A 293 -34.03 -1.90 4.84
N PRO A 294 -35.13 -2.66 5.13
CA PRO A 294 -36.00 -3.20 4.08
C PRO A 294 -36.59 -2.13 3.15
N ASN A 295 -36.89 -0.95 3.73
CA ASN A 295 -37.46 0.16 2.93
C ASN A 295 -36.42 0.78 2.00
N LEU A 296 -35.17 0.94 2.44
CA LEU A 296 -34.09 1.50 1.63
C LEU A 296 -33.60 0.49 0.57
N ALA A 297 -33.52 -0.79 0.94
CA ALA A 297 -33.19 -1.86 -0.02
C ALA A 297 -34.23 -1.95 -1.13
N ARG A 298 -35.53 -1.85 -0.81
CA ARG A 298 -36.59 -1.81 -1.81
C ARG A 298 -36.50 -0.57 -2.71
N ALA A 299 -36.28 0.62 -2.14
CA ALA A 299 -36.11 1.84 -2.89
C ALA A 299 -34.88 1.77 -3.81
N LYS A 300 -33.75 1.21 -3.35
CA LYS A 300 -32.56 0.96 -4.18
C LYS A 300 -32.87 0.03 -5.35
N ALA A 301 -33.60 -1.05 -5.13
CA ALA A 301 -33.99 -1.98 -6.19
C ALA A 301 -34.90 -1.30 -7.23
N GLN A 302 -35.88 -0.51 -6.80
CA GLN A 302 -36.77 0.26 -7.70
C GLN A 302 -35.97 1.29 -8.52
N ALA A 303 -35.04 2.01 -7.89
CA ALA A 303 -34.17 2.95 -8.60
C ALA A 303 -33.30 2.25 -9.64
N LYS A 304 -32.75 1.07 -9.29
CA LYS A 304 -31.94 0.27 -10.21
C LYS A 304 -32.74 -0.19 -11.43
N GLU A 305 -33.97 -0.65 -11.24
CA GLU A 305 -34.86 -1.04 -12.33
C GLU A 305 -35.17 0.14 -13.25
N ALA A 306 -35.48 1.32 -12.71
CA ALA A 306 -35.72 2.54 -13.49
C ALA A 306 -34.48 2.99 -14.27
N PHE A 307 -33.29 2.85 -13.67
CA PHE A 307 -32.00 3.11 -14.33
C PHE A 307 -31.77 2.15 -15.50
N ASP A 308 -32.00 0.85 -15.31
CA ASP A 308 -31.85 -0.17 -16.35
C ASP A 308 -32.86 0.02 -17.50
N GLN A 309 -34.01 0.69 -17.24
CA GLN A 309 -34.98 1.13 -18.23
C GLN A 309 -34.61 2.45 -18.94
N GLY A 310 -33.43 3.01 -18.66
CA GLY A 310 -32.89 4.17 -19.37
C GLY A 310 -33.04 5.52 -18.66
N GLN A 311 -33.53 5.56 -17.43
CA GLN A 311 -33.50 6.80 -16.64
C GLN A 311 -32.07 7.15 -16.20
N SER A 312 -31.77 8.43 -15.97
CA SER A 312 -30.50 8.80 -15.35
C SER A 312 -30.45 8.29 -13.90
N ALA A 313 -29.26 7.91 -13.42
CA ALA A 313 -29.07 7.37 -12.07
C ALA A 313 -29.61 8.32 -10.99
N GLU A 314 -29.38 9.64 -11.13
CA GLU A 314 -29.86 10.64 -10.18
C GLU A 314 -31.39 10.77 -10.18
N ALA A 315 -32.04 10.77 -11.35
CA ALA A 315 -33.48 10.83 -11.47
C ALA A 315 -34.13 9.58 -10.86
N ALA A 316 -33.60 8.40 -11.15
CA ALA A 316 -34.10 7.14 -10.63
C ALA A 316 -33.99 7.09 -9.09
N LEU A 317 -32.85 7.48 -8.52
CA LEU A 317 -32.66 7.55 -7.07
C LEU A 317 -33.59 8.57 -6.43
N ARG A 318 -33.69 9.80 -6.99
CA ARG A 318 -34.59 10.83 -6.45
C ARG A 318 -36.05 10.36 -6.48
N ALA A 319 -36.52 9.74 -7.57
CA ALA A 319 -37.87 9.20 -7.66
C ALA A 319 -38.11 8.11 -6.60
N ALA A 320 -37.19 7.19 -6.39
CA ALA A 320 -37.37 6.08 -5.46
C ALA A 320 -37.31 6.51 -3.97
N PHE A 321 -36.45 7.47 -3.64
CA PHE A 321 -36.22 7.86 -2.24
C PHE A 321 -37.01 9.09 -1.79
N TYR A 322 -37.41 9.99 -2.69
CA TYR A 322 -38.10 11.25 -2.37
C TYR A 322 -39.52 11.36 -2.91
N ALA A 323 -40.02 10.39 -3.69
CA ALA A 323 -41.38 10.42 -4.26
C ALA A 323 -42.51 10.17 -3.23
N LYS A 324 -42.22 10.16 -1.93
CA LYS A 324 -43.21 10.04 -0.85
C LYS A 324 -42.99 11.16 0.16
N LYS A 325 -43.48 12.34 -0.17
CA LYS A 325 -44.05 13.28 0.78
C LYS A 325 -45.39 13.76 0.27
#